data_fbdaf31c46871d544ad6c21fc102f248
#
_entry.id   fbdaf31c46871d544ad6c21fc102f248
#
_cell.length_a   1.000
_cell.length_b   1.000
_cell.length_c   1.000
_cell.angle_alpha   90.00
_cell.angle_beta   90.00
_cell.angle_gamma   90.00
#
_symmetry.space_group_name_H-M   'P 1'
#
loop_
_entity.id
_entity.type
_entity.pdbx_description
1 polymer ?
#
loop_
_entity_poly.entity_id
_entity_poly.type
_entity_poly.pdbx_seq_one_letter_code
_entity_poly.pdbx_strand_id
1 'polypeptide(L)'
;MAVIPGLAVTDTIKVVCDDLVTDTPPRARLRAVQTPQGFALPPLLAAHDAARQESAAGRAATDDAALMEAHGHPVLVVPGEAANIKITHPEDLALLEERSPVMPVPRVGMGYDVHRYGSGRPMKVGGIIIPNAPEVIAHSDGDVLLHALMDALLGCAALGDIGRLFPDADARFDNISSAVLLDDVLERFRDAGLTLCHVDLTVVAQTPKLAPHREEIRKNVARLLGLGTDSVNIKATTEEKLGFTGACEGIKAYAVATAFQLPPHPRNTKEMA
;
A
#
# COMPACT_ATOMS: atom_id res chain seq x y z
N MET A 1 -0.33 19.63 44.47
CA MET A 1 0.21 18.37 43.94
C MET A 1 0.53 18.57 42.47
N ALA A 2 1.68 18.14 42.04
CA ALA A 2 2.10 18.11 40.65
C ALA A 2 2.30 16.67 40.20
N VAL A 3 1.95 16.35 38.93
CA VAL A 3 2.07 15.01 38.37
C VAL A 3 2.63 15.13 36.95
N ILE A 4 3.65 14.35 36.65
CA ILE A 4 4.30 14.33 35.34
C ILE A 4 4.46 12.90 34.84
N PRO A 5 4.20 12.63 33.55
CA PRO A 5 4.51 11.33 32.95
C PRO A 5 6.01 11.21 32.69
N GLY A 6 6.56 10.02 32.91
CA GLY A 6 7.98 9.77 32.69
C GLY A 6 8.28 8.35 32.25
N LEU A 7 9.21 8.21 31.28
CA LEU A 7 9.75 6.94 30.82
C LEU A 7 11.06 6.60 31.52
N ALA A 8 11.33 5.33 31.72
CA ALA A 8 12.63 4.86 32.15
C ALA A 8 13.68 5.19 31.06
N VAL A 9 14.82 5.76 31.47
CA VAL A 9 15.91 6.06 30.54
C VAL A 9 16.65 4.77 30.18
N THR A 10 16.70 4.47 28.90
CA THR A 10 17.38 3.29 28.32
C THR A 10 18.85 3.57 28.02
N ASP A 11 19.17 4.80 27.65
CA ASP A 11 20.51 5.24 27.27
C ASP A 11 21.40 5.49 28.49
N THR A 12 22.72 5.50 28.26
CA THR A 12 23.67 5.96 29.26
C THR A 12 23.79 7.48 29.18
N ILE A 13 23.31 8.17 30.22
CA ILE A 13 23.39 9.62 30.32
C ILE A 13 24.73 10.03 30.92
N LYS A 14 25.38 11.03 30.30
CA LYS A 14 26.63 11.63 30.75
C LYS A 14 26.37 13.08 31.16
N VAL A 15 26.93 13.49 32.27
CA VAL A 15 27.06 14.92 32.60
C VAL A 15 28.36 15.41 31.97
N VAL A 16 28.31 16.53 31.24
CA VAL A 16 29.43 17.05 30.49
C VAL A 16 29.70 18.52 30.89
N CYS A 17 30.96 18.87 31.07
CA CYS A 17 31.43 20.22 31.25
C CYS A 17 32.61 20.44 30.29
N ASP A 18 32.59 21.50 29.48
CA ASP A 18 33.63 21.81 28.49
C ASP A 18 34.06 20.61 27.65
N ASP A 19 33.08 19.86 27.09
CA ASP A 19 33.23 18.66 26.28
C ASP A 19 33.87 17.45 27.03
N LEU A 20 34.10 17.56 28.33
CA LEU A 20 34.65 16.50 29.17
C LEU A 20 33.51 15.85 30.00
N VAL A 21 33.47 14.52 30.04
CA VAL A 21 32.53 13.79 30.89
C VAL A 21 32.95 13.97 32.36
N THR A 22 32.05 14.54 33.18
CA THR A 22 32.26 14.76 34.61
C THR A 22 31.53 13.77 35.49
N ASP A 23 30.41 13.20 35.03
CA ASP A 23 29.64 12.19 35.80
C ASP A 23 28.83 11.26 34.91
N THR A 24 28.41 10.13 35.45
CA THR A 24 27.51 9.14 34.80
C THR A 24 26.43 8.74 35.81
N PRO A 25 25.30 9.47 35.83
CA PRO A 25 24.24 9.18 36.80
C PRO A 25 23.66 7.78 36.62
N PRO A 26 23.32 7.06 37.69
CA PRO A 26 22.63 5.78 37.59
C PRO A 26 21.28 5.93 36.89
N ARG A 27 21.11 5.34 35.69
CA ARG A 27 19.89 5.47 34.88
C ARG A 27 18.61 5.02 35.57
N ALA A 28 18.72 4.09 36.52
CA ALA A 28 17.57 3.64 37.31
C ALA A 28 16.87 4.78 38.08
N ARG A 29 17.59 5.87 38.39
CA ARG A 29 17.09 7.06 39.06
C ARG A 29 16.64 8.18 38.10
N LEU A 30 16.79 7.98 36.80
CA LEU A 30 16.44 8.97 35.78
C LEU A 30 15.10 8.61 35.14
N ARG A 31 14.35 9.64 34.75
CA ARG A 31 13.16 9.54 33.92
C ARG A 31 13.23 10.59 32.82
N ALA A 32 12.89 10.18 31.61
CA ALA A 32 12.61 11.10 30.50
C ALA A 32 11.18 11.59 30.66
N VAL A 33 11.03 12.86 31.01
CA VAL A 33 9.73 13.47 31.31
C VAL A 33 9.00 13.83 30.03
N GLN A 34 7.70 13.57 30.00
CA GLN A 34 6.83 13.84 28.86
C GLN A 34 5.84 14.97 29.17
N THR A 35 5.10 15.40 28.17
CA THR A 35 3.94 16.29 28.27
C THR A 35 2.67 15.53 27.82
N PRO A 36 1.46 15.94 28.31
CA PRO A 36 1.17 17.05 29.21
C PRO A 36 1.55 16.78 30.67
N GLN A 37 1.78 17.85 31.43
CA GLN A 37 2.02 17.81 32.87
C GLN A 37 0.81 18.37 33.62
N GLY A 38 0.50 17.85 34.80
CA GLY A 38 -0.69 18.21 35.57
C GLY A 38 -0.32 18.88 36.89
N PHE A 39 -0.96 20.01 37.19
CA PHE A 39 -0.68 20.82 38.38
C PHE A 39 -1.97 21.31 39.06
N ALA A 40 -1.93 21.41 40.39
CA ALA A 40 -2.93 22.20 41.10
C ALA A 40 -2.68 23.69 40.80
N LEU A 41 -3.71 24.40 40.32
CA LEU A 41 -3.57 25.78 39.83
C LEU A 41 -3.04 26.78 40.87
N PRO A 42 -3.55 26.86 42.12
CA PRO A 42 -3.08 27.88 43.07
C PRO A 42 -1.57 27.79 43.39
N PRO A 43 -0.99 26.61 43.70
CA PRO A 43 0.45 26.54 43.95
C PRO A 43 1.29 26.78 42.68
N LEU A 44 0.80 26.42 41.48
CA LEU A 44 1.49 26.70 40.23
C LEU A 44 1.57 28.19 39.96
N LEU A 45 0.48 28.93 40.16
CA LEU A 45 0.46 30.40 40.05
C LEU A 45 1.42 31.06 41.03
N ALA A 46 1.41 30.62 42.28
CA ALA A 46 2.32 31.15 43.31
C ALA A 46 3.80 30.89 42.93
N ALA A 47 4.14 29.72 42.40
CA ALA A 47 5.48 29.38 41.92
C ALA A 47 5.92 30.27 40.73
N HIS A 48 5.02 30.53 39.80
CA HIS A 48 5.28 31.45 38.70
C HIS A 48 5.48 32.92 39.15
N ASP A 49 4.68 33.39 40.10
CA ASP A 49 4.79 34.75 40.62
C ASP A 49 6.12 34.94 41.41
N ALA A 50 6.52 33.94 42.18
CA ALA A 50 7.82 33.95 42.88
C ALA A 50 8.99 33.92 41.89
N ALA A 51 8.94 33.05 40.87
CA ALA A 51 9.97 32.95 39.84
C ALA A 51 10.12 34.26 39.04
N ARG A 52 9.03 34.99 38.78
CA ARG A 52 9.11 36.32 38.14
C ARG A 52 9.88 37.33 38.98
N GLN A 53 9.77 37.29 40.30
CA GLN A 53 10.50 38.14 41.21
C GLN A 53 11.97 37.73 41.30
N GLU A 54 12.28 36.44 41.19
CA GLU A 54 13.64 35.87 41.24
C GLU A 54 14.35 35.89 39.87
N SER A 55 13.62 36.07 38.76
CA SER A 55 14.18 36.11 37.39
C SER A 55 15.26 37.17 37.16
N ALA A 56 15.38 38.16 38.06
CA ALA A 56 16.49 39.08 38.11
C ALA A 56 17.82 38.39 38.53
N ALA A 57 17.80 37.14 39.02
CA ALA A 57 18.96 36.37 39.51
C ALA A 57 19.41 35.23 38.56
N GLY A 58 18.83 35.11 37.34
CA GLY A 58 19.39 34.29 36.26
C GLY A 58 19.09 32.77 36.31
N ARG A 59 18.14 32.29 37.10
CA ARG A 59 17.68 30.89 37.05
C ARG A 59 16.44 30.76 36.16
N ALA A 60 16.62 30.24 34.96
CA ALA A 60 15.51 29.84 34.10
C ALA A 60 15.10 28.38 34.45
N ALA A 61 13.84 28.15 34.83
CA ALA A 61 13.29 26.80 34.97
C ALA A 61 13.10 26.22 33.57
N THR A 62 13.39 24.95 33.44
CA THR A 62 13.25 24.21 32.16
C THR A 62 11.82 23.85 31.84
N ASP A 63 10.97 23.65 32.87
CA ASP A 63 9.54 23.37 32.77
C ASP A 63 8.81 23.76 34.08
N ASP A 64 7.48 23.61 34.09
CA ASP A 64 6.64 23.91 35.26
C ASP A 64 6.90 22.97 36.44
N ALA A 65 7.32 21.75 36.18
CA ALA A 65 7.69 20.81 37.23
C ALA A 65 8.92 21.31 38.00
N ALA A 66 9.94 21.80 37.30
CA ALA A 66 11.13 22.39 37.91
C ALA A 66 10.80 23.63 38.77
N LEU A 67 9.83 24.46 38.35
CA LEU A 67 9.32 25.56 39.15
C LEU A 67 8.68 25.08 40.46
N MET A 68 7.83 24.06 40.38
CA MET A 68 7.18 23.48 41.54
C MET A 68 8.20 22.90 42.55
N GLU A 69 9.20 22.17 42.05
CA GLU A 69 10.30 21.62 42.85
C GLU A 69 11.11 22.72 43.57
N ALA A 70 11.47 23.77 42.84
CA ALA A 70 12.22 24.91 43.39
C ALA A 70 11.46 25.61 44.53
N HIS A 71 10.11 25.55 44.52
CA HIS A 71 9.26 26.12 45.57
C HIS A 71 8.80 25.07 46.61
N GLY A 72 9.48 23.91 46.67
CA GLY A 72 9.27 22.91 47.72
C GLY A 72 8.00 22.07 47.54
N HIS A 73 7.40 22.09 46.37
CA HIS A 73 6.23 21.24 46.07
C HIS A 73 6.65 19.87 45.56
N PRO A 74 6.10 18.77 46.09
CA PRO A 74 6.40 17.44 45.58
C PRO A 74 5.81 17.24 44.18
N VAL A 75 6.62 16.67 43.28
CA VAL A 75 6.23 16.28 41.90
C VAL A 75 6.21 14.75 41.81
N LEU A 76 5.04 14.20 41.53
CA LEU A 76 4.85 12.75 41.35
C LEU A 76 5.11 12.37 39.92
N VAL A 77 5.96 11.35 39.72
CA VAL A 77 6.18 10.76 38.38
C VAL A 77 5.26 9.56 38.22
N VAL A 78 4.46 9.55 37.17
CA VAL A 78 3.61 8.42 36.77
C VAL A 78 4.16 7.77 35.50
N PRO A 79 3.80 6.51 35.19
CA PRO A 79 4.22 5.87 33.94
C PRO A 79 3.77 6.69 32.73
N GLY A 80 4.71 6.96 31.83
CA GLY A 80 4.45 7.56 30.51
C GLY A 80 4.25 6.51 29.43
N GLU A 81 3.99 6.96 28.22
CA GLU A 81 3.81 6.11 27.04
C GLU A 81 4.89 6.40 26.00
N ALA A 82 5.56 5.35 25.49
CA ALA A 82 6.60 5.50 24.45
C ALA A 82 6.06 6.10 23.14
N ALA A 83 4.75 5.96 22.91
CA ALA A 83 4.08 6.56 21.75
C ALA A 83 3.88 8.08 21.88
N ASN A 84 3.90 8.63 23.10
CA ASN A 84 3.75 10.06 23.35
C ASN A 84 5.08 10.78 23.14
N ILE A 85 5.38 11.14 21.88
CA ILE A 85 6.58 11.92 21.50
C ILE A 85 6.28 13.40 21.52
N LYS A 86 7.23 14.18 22.05
CA LYS A 86 7.19 15.64 21.97
C LYS A 86 7.86 16.08 20.66
N ILE A 87 7.11 16.76 19.80
CA ILE A 87 7.64 17.36 18.58
C ILE A 87 8.32 18.69 18.97
N THR A 88 9.62 18.74 18.85
CA THR A 88 10.45 19.91 19.21
C THR A 88 11.28 20.43 18.04
N HIS A 89 11.68 19.55 17.13
CA HIS A 89 12.49 19.87 15.96
C HIS A 89 11.74 19.51 14.66
N PRO A 90 12.05 20.18 13.53
CA PRO A 90 11.44 19.83 12.24
C PRO A 90 11.63 18.36 11.86
N GLU A 91 12.74 17.74 12.27
CA GLU A 91 13.05 16.35 12.01
C GLU A 91 12.10 15.38 12.74
N ASP A 92 11.52 15.80 13.87
CA ASP A 92 10.55 14.99 14.64
C ASP A 92 9.24 14.76 13.86
N LEU A 93 8.94 15.61 12.85
CA LEU A 93 7.78 15.45 11.98
C LEU A 93 7.85 14.15 11.15
N ALA A 94 9.04 13.72 10.77
CA ALA A 94 9.24 12.47 10.05
C ALA A 94 8.74 11.25 10.86
N LEU A 95 8.85 11.30 12.20
CA LEU A 95 8.34 10.26 13.09
C LEU A 95 6.81 10.18 13.12
N LEU A 96 6.10 11.27 12.80
CA LEU A 96 4.64 11.28 12.65
C LEU A 96 4.23 10.68 11.31
N GLU A 97 4.97 10.94 10.24
CA GLU A 97 4.72 10.38 8.91
C GLU A 97 4.90 8.85 8.92
N GLU A 98 5.94 8.34 9.57
CA GLU A 98 6.15 6.90 9.75
C GLU A 98 5.05 6.24 10.60
N ARG A 99 4.38 6.96 11.49
CA ARG A 99 3.32 6.45 12.38
C ARG A 99 1.91 6.60 11.84
N SER A 100 1.68 7.48 10.87
CA SER A 100 0.44 7.48 10.10
C SER A 100 0.56 6.40 9.03
N PRO A 101 -0.11 5.24 9.16
CA PRO A 101 -0.14 4.29 8.05
C PRO A 101 -0.78 5.02 6.87
N VAL A 102 0.04 5.37 5.91
CA VAL A 102 -0.45 5.86 4.63
C VAL A 102 -1.26 4.73 4.02
N MET A 103 -2.58 4.79 4.17
CA MET A 103 -3.47 3.77 3.64
C MET A 103 -3.39 3.82 2.11
N PRO A 104 -2.93 2.76 1.47
CA PRO A 104 -2.88 2.73 0.02
C PRO A 104 -4.30 2.83 -0.54
N VAL A 105 -4.48 3.64 -1.58
CA VAL A 105 -5.78 3.81 -2.23
C VAL A 105 -6.09 2.57 -3.08
N PRO A 106 -7.17 1.83 -2.80
CA PRO A 106 -7.53 0.68 -3.61
C PRO A 106 -8.01 1.14 -5.00
N ARG A 107 -7.57 0.42 -6.02
CA ARG A 107 -7.99 0.56 -7.41
C ARG A 107 -8.56 -0.75 -7.87
N VAL A 108 -9.73 -0.70 -8.51
CA VAL A 108 -10.38 -1.88 -9.07
C VAL A 108 -10.69 -1.62 -10.53
N GLY A 109 -10.33 -2.56 -11.37
CA GLY A 109 -10.67 -2.55 -12.80
C GLY A 109 -11.41 -3.83 -13.19
N MET A 110 -12.31 -3.71 -14.14
CA MET A 110 -13.01 -4.83 -14.76
C MET A 110 -12.68 -4.87 -16.24
N GLY A 111 -12.45 -6.07 -16.77
CA GLY A 111 -12.26 -6.32 -18.19
C GLY A 111 -13.23 -7.40 -18.69
N TYR A 112 -13.52 -7.34 -19.97
CA TYR A 112 -14.37 -8.25 -20.69
C TYR A 112 -13.83 -8.45 -22.09
N ASP A 113 -13.82 -9.72 -22.56
CA ASP A 113 -13.48 -10.03 -23.94
C ASP A 113 -14.30 -11.22 -24.46
N VAL A 114 -14.43 -11.34 -25.78
CA VAL A 114 -15.19 -12.36 -26.46
C VAL A 114 -14.52 -12.75 -27.77
N HIS A 115 -14.44 -14.08 -28.01
CA HIS A 115 -13.93 -14.63 -29.25
C HIS A 115 -14.93 -15.57 -29.88
N ARG A 116 -15.14 -15.44 -31.18
CA ARG A 116 -15.97 -16.33 -31.98
C ARG A 116 -15.21 -17.60 -32.28
N TYR A 117 -15.93 -18.76 -32.27
CA TYR A 117 -15.39 -20.01 -32.80
C TYR A 117 -15.41 -20.01 -34.33
N GLY A 118 -14.39 -20.61 -34.92
CA GLY A 118 -14.23 -20.71 -36.37
C GLY A 118 -12.79 -21.11 -36.72
N SER A 119 -12.55 -21.45 -37.98
CA SER A 119 -11.18 -21.74 -38.44
C SER A 119 -10.29 -20.54 -38.27
N GLY A 120 -9.25 -20.64 -37.46
CA GLY A 120 -8.39 -19.54 -37.13
C GLY A 120 -7.19 -20.00 -36.32
N ARG A 121 -7.26 -19.81 -35.01
CA ARG A 121 -6.13 -20.09 -34.11
C ARG A 121 -6.50 -21.14 -33.07
N PRO A 122 -5.57 -22.00 -32.64
CA PRO A 122 -5.78 -22.89 -31.51
C PRO A 122 -6.24 -22.11 -30.29
N MET A 123 -7.28 -22.56 -29.61
CA MET A 123 -7.79 -21.90 -28.41
C MET A 123 -6.72 -21.86 -27.33
N LYS A 124 -6.45 -20.65 -26.83
CA LYS A 124 -5.66 -20.39 -25.63
C LYS A 124 -6.52 -19.78 -24.54
N VAL A 125 -6.25 -20.14 -23.29
CA VAL A 125 -6.89 -19.55 -22.11
C VAL A 125 -5.82 -19.37 -21.03
N GLY A 126 -5.51 -18.10 -20.70
CA GLY A 126 -4.47 -17.78 -19.72
C GLY A 126 -3.07 -18.25 -20.12
N GLY A 127 -2.75 -18.22 -21.41
CA GLY A 127 -1.49 -18.66 -21.98
C GLY A 127 -1.37 -20.18 -22.23
N ILE A 128 -2.40 -20.96 -21.87
CA ILE A 128 -2.42 -22.43 -22.00
C ILE A 128 -3.24 -22.83 -23.21
N ILE A 129 -2.67 -23.65 -24.10
CA ILE A 129 -3.40 -24.25 -25.23
C ILE A 129 -4.37 -25.31 -24.70
N ILE A 130 -5.65 -25.19 -25.07
CA ILE A 130 -6.67 -26.15 -24.66
C ILE A 130 -6.81 -27.25 -25.73
N PRO A 131 -6.42 -28.49 -25.45
CA PRO A 131 -6.44 -29.54 -26.41
C PRO A 131 -7.88 -29.90 -26.82
N ASN A 132 -8.07 -30.23 -28.10
CA ASN A 132 -9.36 -30.61 -28.70
C ASN A 132 -10.46 -29.53 -28.55
N ALA A 133 -10.09 -28.28 -28.30
CA ALA A 133 -11.02 -27.16 -28.28
C ALA A 133 -11.32 -26.68 -29.70
N PRO A 134 -12.48 -26.02 -29.92
CA PRO A 134 -12.70 -25.27 -31.15
C PRO A 134 -11.62 -24.21 -31.34
N GLU A 135 -11.23 -23.94 -32.61
CA GLU A 135 -10.40 -22.81 -32.93
C GLU A 135 -11.18 -21.49 -32.76
N VAL A 136 -10.45 -20.38 -32.56
CA VAL A 136 -11.03 -19.05 -32.40
C VAL A 136 -10.58 -18.12 -33.54
N ILE A 137 -11.48 -17.22 -33.94
CA ILE A 137 -11.16 -16.15 -34.89
C ILE A 137 -10.62 -14.97 -34.09
N ALA A 138 -9.36 -14.62 -34.29
CA ALA A 138 -8.68 -13.51 -33.59
C ALA A 138 -7.52 -12.98 -34.42
N HIS A 139 -7.16 -11.70 -34.23
CA HIS A 139 -5.97 -11.08 -34.83
C HIS A 139 -4.70 -11.47 -34.09
N SER A 140 -4.73 -11.47 -32.74
CA SER A 140 -3.65 -11.95 -31.89
C SER A 140 -3.62 -13.48 -31.80
N ASP A 141 -3.04 -14.06 -30.76
CA ASP A 141 -3.09 -15.50 -30.50
C ASP A 141 -4.43 -15.99 -29.93
N GLY A 142 -5.41 -15.08 -29.72
CA GLY A 142 -6.79 -15.40 -29.37
C GLY A 142 -7.01 -15.80 -27.90
N ASP A 143 -6.16 -15.36 -26.99
CA ASP A 143 -6.35 -15.63 -25.55
C ASP A 143 -7.36 -14.68 -24.90
N VAL A 144 -8.63 -15.06 -24.95
CA VAL A 144 -9.76 -14.29 -24.40
C VAL A 144 -9.58 -13.92 -22.94
N LEU A 145 -8.91 -14.79 -22.14
CA LEU A 145 -8.72 -14.54 -20.71
C LEU A 145 -7.66 -13.50 -20.43
N LEU A 146 -6.53 -13.56 -21.16
CA LEU A 146 -5.48 -12.55 -21.02
C LEU A 146 -5.92 -11.19 -21.56
N HIS A 147 -6.75 -11.14 -22.62
CA HIS A 147 -7.33 -9.89 -23.11
C HIS A 147 -8.25 -9.24 -22.07
N ALA A 148 -9.19 -9.97 -21.50
CA ALA A 148 -10.02 -9.46 -20.43
C ALA A 148 -9.18 -9.02 -19.21
N LEU A 149 -8.11 -9.75 -18.87
CA LEU A 149 -7.20 -9.37 -17.78
C LEU A 149 -6.45 -8.07 -18.06
N MET A 150 -5.95 -7.88 -19.28
CA MET A 150 -5.29 -6.63 -19.69
C MET A 150 -6.23 -5.43 -19.55
N ASP A 151 -7.48 -5.54 -20.00
CA ASP A 151 -8.48 -4.48 -19.84
C ASP A 151 -8.77 -4.17 -18.36
N ALA A 152 -8.84 -5.20 -17.50
CA ALA A 152 -8.99 -4.98 -16.07
C ALA A 152 -7.79 -4.22 -15.45
N LEU A 153 -6.56 -4.54 -15.86
CA LEU A 153 -5.36 -3.86 -15.41
C LEU A 153 -5.32 -2.39 -15.90
N LEU A 154 -5.63 -2.17 -17.17
CA LEU A 154 -5.72 -0.83 -17.75
C LEU A 154 -6.81 0.01 -17.08
N GLY A 155 -7.94 -0.60 -16.75
CA GLY A 155 -9.01 0.01 -15.96
C GLY A 155 -8.56 0.47 -14.58
N CYS A 156 -7.79 -0.35 -13.84
CA CYS A 156 -7.18 0.06 -12.58
C CYS A 156 -6.29 1.29 -12.73
N ALA A 157 -5.52 1.35 -13.82
CA ALA A 157 -4.57 2.41 -14.12
C ALA A 157 -5.20 3.65 -14.78
N ALA A 158 -6.50 3.60 -15.16
CA ALA A 158 -7.21 4.63 -15.93
C ALA A 158 -6.52 4.93 -17.30
N LEU A 159 -5.98 3.88 -17.96
CA LEU A 159 -5.26 3.99 -19.23
C LEU A 159 -6.11 3.63 -20.47
N GLY A 160 -7.40 3.38 -20.30
CA GLY A 160 -8.30 2.98 -21.38
C GLY A 160 -8.39 1.45 -21.54
N ASP A 161 -8.29 0.96 -22.77
CA ASP A 161 -8.46 -0.46 -23.13
C ASP A 161 -7.33 -0.95 -24.05
N ILE A 162 -7.29 -2.28 -24.28
CA ILE A 162 -6.28 -2.92 -25.15
C ILE A 162 -6.41 -2.48 -26.61
N GLY A 163 -7.61 -2.21 -27.10
CA GLY A 163 -7.82 -1.76 -28.49
C GLY A 163 -7.17 -0.41 -28.80
N ARG A 164 -7.04 0.45 -27.78
CA ARG A 164 -6.31 1.72 -27.90
C ARG A 164 -4.79 1.52 -27.93
N LEU A 165 -4.26 0.56 -27.16
CA LEU A 165 -2.81 0.30 -27.08
C LEU A 165 -2.32 -0.58 -28.22
N PHE A 166 -3.13 -1.55 -28.64
CA PHE A 166 -2.79 -2.57 -29.62
C PHE A 166 -3.89 -2.64 -30.70
N PRO A 167 -4.01 -1.62 -31.58
CA PRO A 167 -5.06 -1.59 -32.59
C PRO A 167 -4.97 -2.78 -33.55
N ASP A 168 -6.09 -3.43 -33.84
CA ASP A 168 -6.18 -4.56 -34.78
C ASP A 168 -5.69 -4.22 -36.19
N ALA A 169 -5.74 -2.94 -36.58
CA ALA A 169 -5.26 -2.49 -37.86
C ALA A 169 -3.71 -2.44 -38.00
N ASP A 170 -2.99 -2.60 -36.87
CA ASP A 170 -1.53 -2.56 -36.85
C ASP A 170 -0.94 -3.96 -37.06
N ALA A 171 -0.33 -4.20 -38.21
CA ALA A 171 0.26 -5.50 -38.55
C ALA A 171 1.34 -5.99 -37.58
N ARG A 172 1.89 -5.12 -36.72
CA ARG A 172 2.86 -5.52 -35.67
C ARG A 172 2.26 -6.46 -34.66
N PHE A 173 0.95 -6.42 -34.48
CA PHE A 173 0.23 -7.21 -33.48
C PHE A 173 -0.44 -8.46 -34.06
N ASP A 174 -0.33 -8.68 -35.40
CA ASP A 174 -0.86 -9.90 -35.98
C ASP A 174 -0.12 -11.13 -35.47
N ASN A 175 -0.90 -12.10 -34.96
CA ASN A 175 -0.40 -13.34 -34.34
C ASN A 175 0.57 -13.13 -33.15
N ILE A 176 0.58 -11.96 -32.55
CA ILE A 176 1.40 -11.73 -31.35
C ILE A 176 0.88 -12.55 -30.16
N SER A 177 1.78 -12.99 -29.32
CA SER A 177 1.39 -13.67 -28.08
C SER A 177 0.77 -12.68 -27.10
N SER A 178 -0.43 -13.01 -26.56
CA SER A 178 -1.08 -12.19 -25.53
C SER A 178 -0.24 -12.06 -24.26
N ALA A 179 0.68 -13.00 -23.99
CA ALA A 179 1.61 -12.87 -22.87
C ALA A 179 2.60 -11.71 -23.08
N VAL A 180 3.04 -11.44 -24.32
CA VAL A 180 3.92 -10.30 -24.65
C VAL A 180 3.16 -8.97 -24.50
N LEU A 181 1.90 -8.93 -24.94
CA LEU A 181 1.04 -7.75 -24.74
C LEU A 181 0.79 -7.50 -23.24
N LEU A 182 0.61 -8.55 -22.47
CA LEU A 182 0.43 -8.46 -21.02
C LEU A 182 1.68 -7.88 -20.34
N ASP A 183 2.87 -8.24 -20.77
CA ASP A 183 4.12 -7.68 -20.23
C ASP A 183 4.19 -6.16 -20.41
N ASP A 184 3.81 -5.63 -21.61
CA ASP A 184 3.74 -4.17 -21.88
C ASP A 184 2.67 -3.49 -20.98
N VAL A 185 1.50 -4.12 -20.83
CA VAL A 185 0.45 -3.60 -19.92
C VAL A 185 0.94 -3.56 -18.48
N LEU A 186 1.64 -4.60 -17.99
CA LEU A 186 2.18 -4.65 -16.65
C LEU A 186 3.29 -3.61 -16.42
N GLU A 187 4.07 -3.28 -17.43
CA GLU A 187 5.06 -2.18 -17.35
C GLU A 187 4.34 -0.85 -17.13
N ARG A 188 3.37 -0.52 -18.00
CA ARG A 188 2.56 0.72 -17.86
C ARG A 188 1.80 0.79 -16.55
N PHE A 189 1.29 -0.35 -16.07
CA PHE A 189 0.61 -0.46 -14.79
C PHE A 189 1.54 -0.09 -13.61
N ARG A 190 2.79 -0.57 -13.64
CA ARG A 190 3.82 -0.23 -12.64
C ARG A 190 4.25 1.23 -12.74
N ASP A 191 4.40 1.77 -13.95
CA ASP A 191 4.73 3.18 -14.20
C ASP A 191 3.63 4.13 -13.68
N ALA A 192 2.37 3.67 -13.64
CA ALA A 192 1.28 4.38 -12.99
C ALA A 192 1.33 4.35 -11.45
N GLY A 193 2.37 3.73 -10.85
CA GLY A 193 2.54 3.63 -9.40
C GLY A 193 1.59 2.64 -8.73
N LEU A 194 1.12 1.62 -9.48
CA LEU A 194 0.19 0.62 -8.98
C LEU A 194 0.90 -0.68 -8.60
N THR A 195 0.41 -1.30 -7.54
CA THR A 195 0.83 -2.64 -7.12
C THR A 195 -0.38 -3.58 -7.22
N LEU A 196 -0.29 -4.59 -8.09
CA LEU A 196 -1.33 -5.60 -8.26
C LEU A 196 -1.38 -6.53 -7.04
N CYS A 197 -2.59 -6.80 -6.53
CA CYS A 197 -2.79 -7.60 -5.33
C CYS A 197 -3.56 -8.89 -5.58
N HIS A 198 -4.58 -8.81 -6.42
CA HIS A 198 -5.49 -9.94 -6.63
C HIS A 198 -6.18 -9.84 -8.00
N VAL A 199 -6.44 -10.98 -8.62
CA VAL A 199 -7.28 -11.09 -9.82
C VAL A 199 -8.31 -12.20 -9.66
N ASP A 200 -9.54 -11.90 -10.07
CA ASP A 200 -10.65 -12.84 -10.13
C ASP A 200 -11.16 -12.95 -11.57
N LEU A 201 -10.97 -14.12 -12.16
CA LEU A 201 -11.15 -14.39 -13.59
C LEU A 201 -12.27 -15.40 -13.79
N THR A 202 -13.15 -15.14 -14.74
CA THR A 202 -14.27 -16.04 -15.07
C THR A 202 -14.32 -16.27 -16.56
N VAL A 203 -14.21 -17.53 -16.98
CA VAL A 203 -14.40 -17.93 -18.37
C VAL A 203 -15.79 -18.55 -18.53
N VAL A 204 -16.51 -18.13 -19.55
CA VAL A 204 -17.84 -18.64 -19.88
C VAL A 204 -17.80 -19.33 -21.24
N ALA A 205 -18.00 -20.65 -21.23
CA ALA A 205 -18.00 -21.45 -22.44
C ALA A 205 -18.85 -22.72 -22.23
N GLN A 206 -19.67 -23.08 -23.22
CA GLN A 206 -20.36 -24.37 -23.22
C GLN A 206 -19.39 -25.51 -23.55
N THR A 207 -18.46 -25.26 -24.46
CA THR A 207 -17.33 -26.10 -24.86
C THR A 207 -16.10 -25.22 -25.08
N PRO A 208 -14.86 -25.68 -24.79
CA PRO A 208 -14.49 -26.93 -24.14
C PRO A 208 -14.81 -26.91 -22.62
N LYS A 209 -14.68 -28.08 -21.98
CA LYS A 209 -14.74 -28.17 -20.51
C LYS A 209 -13.40 -27.74 -19.93
N LEU A 210 -13.37 -26.59 -19.26
CA LEU A 210 -12.14 -25.98 -18.71
C LEU A 210 -11.75 -26.50 -17.31
N ALA A 211 -12.65 -27.23 -16.65
CA ALA A 211 -12.38 -27.72 -15.28
C ALA A 211 -11.06 -28.54 -15.16
N PRO A 212 -10.68 -29.41 -16.11
CA PRO A 212 -9.40 -30.12 -16.03
C PRO A 212 -8.15 -29.21 -16.14
N HIS A 213 -8.28 -28.07 -16.81
CA HIS A 213 -7.18 -27.14 -17.11
C HIS A 213 -7.09 -25.98 -16.12
N ARG A 214 -8.09 -25.82 -15.24
CA ARG A 214 -8.21 -24.65 -14.35
C ARG A 214 -6.97 -24.39 -13.51
N GLU A 215 -6.40 -25.45 -12.93
CA GLU A 215 -5.23 -25.29 -12.06
C GLU A 215 -3.96 -24.93 -12.84
N GLU A 216 -3.78 -25.46 -14.04
CA GLU A 216 -2.69 -25.12 -14.93
C GLU A 216 -2.80 -23.66 -15.41
N ILE A 217 -4.00 -23.23 -15.81
CA ILE A 217 -4.29 -21.85 -16.16
C ILE A 217 -3.98 -20.92 -14.98
N ARG A 218 -4.44 -21.25 -13.78
CA ARG A 218 -4.21 -20.46 -12.56
C ARG A 218 -2.72 -20.26 -12.29
N LYS A 219 -1.94 -21.35 -12.34
CA LYS A 219 -0.47 -21.29 -12.13
C LYS A 219 0.23 -20.47 -13.19
N ASN A 220 -0.17 -20.59 -14.46
CA ASN A 220 0.46 -19.82 -15.52
C ASN A 220 0.11 -18.33 -15.43
N VAL A 221 -1.15 -17.98 -15.14
CA VAL A 221 -1.54 -16.58 -14.93
C VAL A 221 -0.81 -15.98 -13.73
N ALA A 222 -0.70 -16.70 -12.61
CA ALA A 222 0.05 -16.24 -11.44
C ALA A 222 1.53 -15.98 -11.80
N ARG A 223 2.15 -16.88 -12.55
CA ARG A 223 3.51 -16.71 -13.05
C ARG A 223 3.67 -15.47 -13.96
N LEU A 224 2.75 -15.27 -14.91
CA LEU A 224 2.75 -14.11 -15.81
C LEU A 224 2.61 -12.79 -15.06
N LEU A 225 1.78 -12.77 -14.01
CA LEU A 225 1.55 -11.57 -13.19
C LEU A 225 2.62 -11.35 -12.11
N GLY A 226 3.49 -12.32 -11.86
CA GLY A 226 4.43 -12.28 -10.72
C GLY A 226 3.74 -12.37 -9.36
N LEU A 227 2.55 -13.00 -9.29
CA LEU A 227 1.75 -13.17 -8.08
C LEU A 227 1.87 -14.60 -7.52
N GLY A 228 1.56 -14.74 -6.23
CA GLY A 228 1.28 -16.06 -5.64
C GLY A 228 -0.03 -16.64 -6.20
N THR A 229 -0.13 -17.98 -6.24
CA THR A 229 -1.35 -18.64 -6.73
C THR A 229 -2.58 -18.40 -5.85
N ASP A 230 -2.40 -18.01 -4.61
CA ASP A 230 -3.44 -17.59 -3.65
C ASP A 230 -4.09 -16.24 -4.02
N SER A 231 -3.39 -15.42 -4.81
CA SER A 231 -3.87 -14.13 -5.30
C SER A 231 -4.53 -14.20 -6.69
N VAL A 232 -4.65 -15.40 -7.28
CA VAL A 232 -5.27 -15.61 -8.59
C VAL A 232 -6.40 -16.61 -8.45
N ASN A 233 -7.62 -16.18 -8.76
CA ASN A 233 -8.78 -17.07 -8.83
C ASN A 233 -9.25 -17.26 -10.28
N ILE A 234 -9.53 -18.53 -10.65
CA ILE A 234 -10.07 -18.89 -11.96
C ILE A 234 -11.40 -19.63 -11.77
N LYS A 235 -12.44 -19.09 -12.37
CA LYS A 235 -13.78 -19.72 -12.45
C LYS A 235 -14.08 -20.08 -13.90
N ALA A 236 -14.78 -21.17 -14.10
CA ALA A 236 -15.30 -21.56 -15.39
C ALA A 236 -16.77 -21.95 -15.22
N THR A 237 -17.63 -21.43 -16.08
CA THR A 237 -19.07 -21.69 -16.05
C THR A 237 -19.64 -21.81 -17.45
N THR A 238 -20.91 -22.25 -17.55
CA THR A 238 -21.70 -22.21 -18.78
C THR A 238 -22.81 -21.18 -18.65
N GLU A 239 -23.51 -20.88 -19.72
CA GLU A 239 -24.76 -20.11 -19.71
C GLU A 239 -26.00 -21.01 -19.87
N GLU A 240 -25.91 -22.27 -19.46
CA GLU A 240 -27.02 -23.25 -19.47
C GLU A 240 -27.69 -23.35 -20.85
N LYS A 241 -26.87 -23.34 -21.91
CA LYS A 241 -27.29 -23.38 -23.34
C LYS A 241 -27.98 -22.08 -23.83
N LEU A 242 -27.92 -21.00 -23.06
CA LEU A 242 -28.45 -19.71 -23.47
C LEU A 242 -27.36 -18.86 -24.16
N GLY A 243 -27.81 -17.98 -25.04
CA GLY A 243 -26.92 -17.04 -25.77
C GLY A 243 -25.92 -17.73 -26.71
N PHE A 244 -24.97 -16.94 -27.22
CA PHE A 244 -24.00 -17.43 -28.21
C PHE A 244 -23.00 -18.42 -27.61
N THR A 245 -22.64 -18.28 -26.34
CA THR A 245 -21.77 -19.26 -25.66
C THR A 245 -22.49 -20.57 -25.45
N GLY A 246 -23.78 -20.53 -25.08
CA GLY A 246 -24.62 -21.70 -24.94
C GLY A 246 -24.91 -22.41 -26.27
N ALA A 247 -24.95 -21.64 -27.38
CA ALA A 247 -25.08 -22.18 -28.73
C ALA A 247 -23.72 -22.70 -29.29
N CYS A 248 -22.65 -22.68 -28.52
CA CYS A 248 -21.28 -23.04 -28.97
C CYS A 248 -20.76 -22.19 -30.15
N GLU A 249 -21.12 -20.93 -30.21
CA GLU A 249 -20.65 -19.99 -31.24
C GLU A 249 -19.39 -19.19 -30.83
N GLY A 250 -19.04 -19.21 -29.54
CA GLY A 250 -17.90 -18.47 -29.01
C GLY A 250 -17.63 -18.73 -27.54
N ILE A 251 -16.61 -18.05 -27.04
CA ILE A 251 -16.13 -18.02 -25.67
C ILE A 251 -16.02 -16.58 -25.20
N LYS A 252 -16.30 -16.31 -23.93
CA LYS A 252 -16.07 -15.00 -23.33
C LYS A 252 -15.39 -15.11 -21.98
N ALA A 253 -14.74 -14.05 -21.58
CA ALA A 253 -14.10 -13.96 -20.28
C ALA A 253 -14.39 -12.62 -19.59
N TYR A 254 -14.42 -12.67 -18.28
CA TYR A 254 -14.47 -11.51 -17.40
C TYR A 254 -13.24 -11.56 -16.49
N ALA A 255 -12.68 -10.39 -16.22
CA ALA A 255 -11.60 -10.23 -15.29
C ALA A 255 -11.90 -9.07 -14.32
N VAL A 256 -11.58 -9.26 -13.06
CA VAL A 256 -11.54 -8.19 -12.07
C VAL A 256 -10.13 -8.18 -11.49
N ALA A 257 -9.47 -7.02 -11.55
CA ALA A 257 -8.17 -6.79 -10.95
C ALA A 257 -8.30 -5.83 -9.77
N THR A 258 -7.59 -6.11 -8.69
CA THR A 258 -7.48 -5.22 -7.53
C THR A 258 -6.03 -4.84 -7.32
N ALA A 259 -5.78 -3.55 -7.21
CA ALA A 259 -4.48 -2.97 -7.00
C ALA A 259 -4.49 -1.94 -5.88
N PHE A 260 -3.32 -1.61 -5.35
CA PHE A 260 -3.13 -0.46 -4.50
C PHE A 260 -2.25 0.57 -5.18
N GLN A 261 -2.62 1.84 -4.99
CA GLN A 261 -1.78 2.96 -5.34
C GLN A 261 -1.19 3.52 -4.04
N LEU A 262 0.12 3.49 -3.94
CA LEU A 262 0.79 4.23 -2.87
C LEU A 262 0.60 5.72 -3.16
N PRO A 263 0.25 6.54 -2.15
CA PRO A 263 0.22 7.98 -2.36
C PRO A 263 1.63 8.45 -2.77
N PRO A 264 1.70 9.47 -3.62
CA PRO A 264 2.99 10.03 -4.00
C PRO A 264 3.74 10.46 -2.74
N HIS A 265 4.99 10.06 -2.61
CA HIS A 265 5.88 10.61 -1.57
C HIS A 265 5.73 12.14 -1.59
N PRO A 266 5.56 12.80 -0.42
CA PRO A 266 5.55 14.25 -0.38
C PRO A 266 6.83 14.74 -1.06
N ARG A 267 6.66 15.41 -2.20
CA ARG A 267 7.80 15.99 -2.94
C ARG A 267 8.50 16.94 -1.99
N ASN A 268 9.79 16.71 -1.78
CA ASN A 268 10.64 17.61 -1.03
C ASN A 268 10.55 19.00 -1.67
N THR A 269 9.79 19.91 -1.09
CA THR A 269 9.52 21.26 -1.61
C THR A 269 10.75 22.17 -1.59
N LYS A 270 11.97 21.61 -1.45
CA LYS A 270 13.23 22.34 -1.44
C LYS A 270 13.83 22.62 -2.82
N GLU A 271 13.20 22.20 -3.92
CA GLU A 271 13.71 22.47 -5.28
C GLU A 271 12.97 23.58 -6.06
N MET A 272 12.11 24.35 -5.41
CA MET A 272 11.45 25.52 -6.02
C MET A 272 11.63 26.78 -5.17
N ALA A 273 12.86 27.15 -4.91
CA ALA A 273 13.21 28.51 -4.41
C ALA A 273 14.48 29.00 -5.10
#